data_d97087bfb2fb3f256e79a5893c6eb980
#
_entry.id   d97087bfb2fb3f256e79a5893c6eb980
#
_cell.length_a   1.000
_cell.length_b   1.000
_cell.length_c   1.000
_cell.angle_alpha   90.00
_cell.angle_beta   90.00
_cell.angle_gamma   90.00
#
_symmetry.space_group_name_H-M   'P 1'
#
loop_
_entity.id
_entity.type
_entity.pdbx_description
1 polymer ?
#
loop_
_entity_poly.entity_id
_entity_poly.type
_entity_poly.pdbx_seq_one_letter_code
_entity_poly.pdbx_strand_id
1 'polypeptide(L)'
;MNKENRNFLDEEKEIDDSLCIVEMPEYYKRTHFNKYLNQRGFTEDDYEYFPVGTTRHMNFKFDDYVIFPIIDTGDVVGYISRHIWNKTDIDEYNRKARRNGKFQIMRYRNSTENDFVKLLYNYDAIIEGETDTVILVEGVFDVISLTRKLNLYNNTHIAIVATFGKKISDIQIYKLQSKRVHTIVIGYDGDAVDAIKKTGERLNEYFDCYIADIEDSSQDFDSMDFWEIYDTFAFRLKTLTEYKLNKIQI
;
A
#
# COMPACT_ATOMS: atom_id res chain seq x y z
N MET A 1 2.77 20.76 -25.44
CA MET A 1 2.46 19.57 -26.28
C MET A 1 1.83 18.58 -25.33
N ASN A 2 0.52 18.36 -25.44
CA ASN A 2 -0.11 17.33 -24.62
C ASN A 2 0.49 15.99 -25.02
N LYS A 3 1.09 15.30 -24.09
CA LYS A 3 1.57 13.94 -24.24
C LYS A 3 0.31 13.05 -24.33
N GLU A 4 0.06 12.39 -25.44
CA GLU A 4 -0.95 11.35 -25.48
C GLU A 4 -0.38 10.13 -24.72
N ASN A 5 -0.96 9.83 -23.57
CA ASN A 5 -0.62 8.65 -22.81
C ASN A 5 -1.12 7.40 -23.56
N ARG A 6 -0.34 6.32 -23.52
CA ARG A 6 -0.77 5.03 -24.07
C ARG A 6 -1.96 4.52 -23.28
N ASN A 7 -2.89 3.89 -23.97
CA ASN A 7 -3.98 3.20 -23.33
C ASN A 7 -3.61 1.70 -23.23
N PHE A 8 -3.36 1.23 -22.00
CA PHE A 8 -3.02 -0.16 -21.74
C PHE A 8 -4.18 -1.11 -22.10
N LEU A 9 -5.42 -0.60 -22.05
CA LEU A 9 -6.62 -1.37 -22.42
C LEU A 9 -6.69 -1.66 -23.93
N ASP A 10 -5.96 -0.91 -24.77
CA ASP A 10 -5.88 -1.11 -26.23
C ASP A 10 -4.72 -2.04 -26.62
N GLU A 11 -3.87 -2.46 -25.67
CA GLU A 11 -2.81 -3.42 -25.95
C GLU A 11 -3.42 -4.82 -26.13
N GLU A 12 -3.01 -5.54 -27.19
CA GLU A 12 -3.44 -6.91 -27.46
C GLU A 12 -2.84 -7.93 -26.46
N LYS A 13 -2.92 -7.64 -25.18
CA LYS A 13 -2.49 -8.53 -24.10
C LYS A 13 -3.72 -9.14 -23.43
N GLU A 14 -3.80 -10.46 -23.42
CA GLU A 14 -4.72 -11.14 -22.53
C GLU A 14 -4.27 -10.90 -21.07
N ILE A 15 -5.04 -10.11 -20.32
CA ILE A 15 -4.83 -9.91 -18.90
C ILE A 15 -5.81 -10.77 -18.14
N ASP A 16 -5.28 -11.71 -17.39
CA ASP A 16 -6.06 -12.47 -16.41
C ASP A 16 -6.07 -11.73 -15.08
N ASP A 17 -7.08 -10.89 -14.90
CA ASP A 17 -7.34 -10.13 -13.66
C ASP A 17 -8.30 -10.86 -12.71
N SER A 18 -8.67 -12.12 -13.05
CA SER A 18 -9.56 -12.93 -12.21
C SER A 18 -8.99 -13.10 -10.79
N LEU A 19 -9.87 -12.93 -9.81
CA LEU A 19 -9.54 -13.07 -8.40
C LEU A 19 -10.48 -14.07 -7.73
N CYS A 20 -9.92 -14.87 -6.82
CA CYS A 20 -10.69 -15.72 -5.94
C CYS A 20 -11.15 -14.96 -4.71
N ILE A 21 -12.39 -15.18 -4.27
CA ILE A 21 -12.85 -14.73 -2.95
C ILE A 21 -12.11 -15.53 -1.89
N VAL A 22 -11.57 -14.82 -0.89
CA VAL A 22 -10.75 -15.40 0.17
C VAL A 22 -11.47 -15.33 1.50
N GLU A 23 -11.53 -16.46 2.20
CA GLU A 23 -12.05 -16.49 3.56
C GLU A 23 -11.05 -15.88 4.54
N MET A 24 -11.55 -15.05 5.44
CA MET A 24 -10.75 -14.52 6.53
C MET A 24 -10.33 -15.65 7.49
N PRO A 25 -9.19 -15.52 8.18
CA PRO A 25 -8.78 -16.51 9.18
C PRO A 25 -9.90 -16.82 10.17
N GLU A 26 -10.05 -18.09 10.54
CA GLU A 26 -11.02 -18.51 11.54
C GLU A 26 -10.95 -17.64 12.79
N TYR A 27 -12.12 -17.26 13.33
CA TYR A 27 -12.28 -16.32 14.46
C TYR A 27 -11.87 -14.86 14.17
N TYR A 28 -11.57 -14.50 12.91
CA TYR A 28 -11.37 -13.09 12.60
C TYR A 28 -12.57 -12.25 13.01
N LYS A 29 -12.32 -11.16 13.69
CA LYS A 29 -13.32 -10.14 14.01
C LYS A 29 -12.73 -8.74 13.84
N ARG A 30 -13.48 -7.89 13.17
CA ARG A 30 -13.16 -6.46 13.09
C ARG A 30 -13.01 -5.87 14.49
N THR A 31 -12.06 -4.99 14.67
CA THR A 31 -11.82 -4.27 15.92
C THR A 31 -11.90 -2.77 15.67
N HIS A 32 -12.36 -2.03 16.69
CA HIS A 32 -12.34 -0.58 16.74
C HIS A 32 -11.34 -0.06 17.77
N PHE A 33 -10.56 -0.95 18.34
CA PHE A 33 -9.47 -0.63 19.28
C PHE A 33 -8.43 -1.74 19.26
N ASN A 34 -7.17 -1.35 19.08
CA ASN A 34 -6.03 -2.26 19.28
C ASN A 34 -4.83 -1.46 19.81
N LYS A 35 -4.26 -1.89 20.93
CA LYS A 35 -3.15 -1.18 21.59
C LYS A 35 -1.96 -0.93 20.66
N TYR A 36 -1.59 -1.92 19.87
CA TYR A 36 -0.46 -1.80 18.93
C TYR A 36 -0.75 -0.76 17.83
N LEU A 37 -1.95 -0.79 17.25
CA LEU A 37 -2.33 0.16 16.21
C LEU A 37 -2.45 1.59 16.77
N ASN A 38 -3.03 1.74 17.98
CA ASN A 38 -3.11 3.05 18.63
C ASN A 38 -1.73 3.64 18.94
N GLN A 39 -0.75 2.80 19.31
CA GLN A 39 0.65 3.22 19.47
C GLN A 39 1.30 3.66 18.15
N ARG A 40 0.77 3.22 17.00
CA ARG A 40 1.14 3.66 15.65
C ARG A 40 0.28 4.84 15.15
N GLY A 41 -0.47 5.47 16.04
CA GLY A 41 -1.24 6.67 15.72
C GLY A 41 -2.60 6.42 15.07
N PHE A 42 -3.14 5.18 15.10
CA PHE A 42 -4.50 4.91 14.63
C PHE A 42 -5.51 5.70 15.45
N THR A 43 -6.46 6.31 14.75
CA THR A 43 -7.60 7.07 15.30
C THR A 43 -8.91 6.31 15.13
N GLU A 44 -10.00 6.83 15.69
CA GLU A 44 -11.34 6.27 15.49
C GLU A 44 -11.73 6.27 14.01
N ASP A 45 -11.41 7.32 13.27
CA ASP A 45 -11.67 7.44 11.83
C ASP A 45 -10.94 6.33 11.04
N ASP A 46 -9.69 6.01 11.41
CA ASP A 46 -8.96 4.90 10.77
C ASP A 46 -9.67 3.56 10.95
N TYR A 47 -10.17 3.27 12.17
CA TYR A 47 -10.91 2.04 12.45
C TYR A 47 -12.27 2.01 11.76
N GLU A 48 -12.88 3.15 11.54
CA GLU A 48 -14.15 3.25 10.83
C GLU A 48 -13.95 3.03 9.33
N TYR A 49 -12.96 3.67 8.75
CA TYR A 49 -12.69 3.63 7.33
C TYR A 49 -12.02 2.33 6.89
N PHE A 50 -10.95 1.90 7.59
CA PHE A 50 -10.20 0.71 7.20
C PHE A 50 -10.67 -0.53 7.97
N PRO A 51 -11.11 -1.60 7.28
CA PRO A 51 -11.42 -2.84 7.96
C PRO A 51 -10.12 -3.47 8.50
N VAL A 52 -10.01 -3.52 9.81
CA VAL A 52 -8.90 -4.17 10.51
C VAL A 52 -9.44 -5.01 11.65
N GLY A 53 -8.80 -6.14 11.93
CA GLY A 53 -9.26 -7.01 13.00
C GLY A 53 -8.18 -7.92 13.56
N THR A 54 -8.60 -8.81 14.44
CA THR A 54 -7.76 -9.82 15.08
C THR A 54 -8.56 -11.11 15.25
N THR A 55 -7.89 -12.21 15.60
CA THR A 55 -8.55 -13.47 15.97
C THR A 55 -8.82 -13.56 17.47
N ARG A 56 -8.54 -12.50 18.25
CA ARG A 56 -8.73 -12.44 19.72
C ARG A 56 -8.09 -13.63 20.46
N HIS A 57 -6.93 -14.07 20.02
CA HIS A 57 -6.22 -15.25 20.55
C HIS A 57 -7.00 -16.58 20.45
N MET A 58 -8.01 -16.65 19.59
CA MET A 58 -8.78 -17.89 19.34
C MET A 58 -8.13 -18.76 18.26
N ASN A 59 -7.19 -18.21 17.47
CA ASN A 59 -6.47 -18.90 16.44
C ASN A 59 -4.96 -18.74 16.67
N PHE A 60 -4.30 -19.78 17.15
CA PHE A 60 -2.88 -19.74 17.52
C PHE A 60 -1.93 -19.34 16.37
N LYS A 61 -2.34 -19.56 15.11
CA LYS A 61 -1.54 -19.18 13.94
C LYS A 61 -1.51 -17.66 13.75
N PHE A 62 -2.51 -16.96 14.27
CA PHE A 62 -2.69 -15.52 14.17
C PHE A 62 -2.70 -14.82 15.52
N ASP A 63 -2.22 -15.50 16.57
CA ASP A 63 -1.99 -14.85 17.87
C ASP A 63 -1.01 -13.69 17.69
N ASP A 64 -1.34 -12.56 18.31
CA ASP A 64 -0.57 -11.33 18.22
C ASP A 64 -0.42 -10.77 16.78
N TYR A 65 -1.38 -11.06 15.89
CA TYR A 65 -1.46 -10.41 14.58
C TYR A 65 -2.64 -9.44 14.51
N VAL A 66 -2.39 -8.31 13.86
CA VAL A 66 -3.44 -7.44 13.29
C VAL A 66 -3.60 -7.79 11.82
N ILE A 67 -4.86 -7.90 11.36
CA ILE A 67 -5.21 -8.45 10.05
C ILE A 67 -6.00 -7.41 9.28
N PHE A 68 -5.52 -7.08 8.08
CA PHE A 68 -6.12 -6.12 7.16
C PHE A 68 -6.67 -6.88 5.95
N PRO A 69 -7.99 -6.96 5.77
CA PRO A 69 -8.59 -7.48 4.55
C PRO A 69 -8.17 -6.65 3.33
N ILE A 70 -7.98 -7.30 2.20
CA ILE A 70 -7.81 -6.67 0.89
C ILE A 70 -9.13 -6.82 0.18
N ILE A 71 -9.77 -5.70 -0.14
CA ILE A 71 -11.09 -5.66 -0.75
C ILE A 71 -10.94 -5.15 -2.19
N ASP A 72 -11.63 -5.83 -3.11
CA ASP A 72 -11.68 -5.49 -4.51
C ASP A 72 -13.11 -5.69 -5.02
N THR A 73 -13.73 -4.61 -5.50
CA THR A 73 -15.15 -4.59 -5.94
C THR A 73 -16.13 -5.15 -4.89
N GLY A 74 -15.86 -4.86 -3.62
CA GLY A 74 -16.69 -5.26 -2.47
C GLY A 74 -16.38 -6.65 -1.90
N ASP A 75 -15.61 -7.48 -2.59
CA ASP A 75 -15.25 -8.83 -2.15
C ASP A 75 -13.88 -8.85 -1.45
N VAL A 76 -13.74 -9.71 -0.45
CA VAL A 76 -12.44 -9.98 0.17
C VAL A 76 -11.64 -10.90 -0.76
N VAL A 77 -10.56 -10.37 -1.33
CA VAL A 77 -9.68 -11.09 -2.26
C VAL A 77 -8.33 -11.46 -1.64
N GLY A 78 -8.13 -11.12 -0.39
CA GLY A 78 -6.92 -11.44 0.35
C GLY A 78 -6.89 -10.77 1.70
N TYR A 79 -5.82 -11.01 2.43
CA TYR A 79 -5.51 -10.28 3.64
C TYR A 79 -4.00 -10.19 3.87
N ILE A 80 -3.58 -9.11 4.50
CA ILE A 80 -2.27 -8.98 5.12
C ILE A 80 -2.44 -9.10 6.63
N SER A 81 -1.60 -9.87 7.28
CA SER A 81 -1.49 -9.88 8.73
C SER A 81 -0.09 -9.54 9.20
N ARG A 82 -0.02 -8.62 10.15
CA ARG A 82 1.21 -8.09 10.72
C ARG A 82 1.31 -8.48 12.19
N HIS A 83 2.39 -9.15 12.56
CA HIS A 83 2.68 -9.44 13.98
C HIS A 83 2.95 -8.13 14.75
N ILE A 84 2.41 -8.01 15.97
CA ILE A 84 2.54 -6.79 16.78
C ILE A 84 3.97 -6.55 17.30
N TRP A 85 4.80 -7.58 17.36
CA TRP A 85 6.19 -7.44 17.78
C TRP A 85 7.03 -6.75 16.69
N ASN A 86 8.07 -6.03 17.11
CA ASN A 86 9.05 -5.48 16.20
C ASN A 86 9.96 -6.58 15.60
N LYS A 87 10.74 -6.21 14.59
CA LYS A 87 11.62 -7.16 13.89
C LYS A 87 12.66 -7.79 14.83
N THR A 88 13.25 -7.00 15.71
CA THR A 88 14.31 -7.45 16.63
C THR A 88 13.79 -8.51 17.59
N ASP A 89 12.60 -8.29 18.17
CA ASP A 89 11.99 -9.24 19.10
C ASP A 89 11.61 -10.55 18.41
N ILE A 90 11.08 -10.48 17.18
CA ILE A 90 10.79 -11.67 16.37
C ILE A 90 12.07 -12.44 16.05
N ASP A 91 13.14 -11.77 15.63
CA ASP A 91 14.41 -12.40 15.28
C ASP A 91 15.05 -13.06 16.50
N GLU A 92 14.97 -12.41 17.68
CA GLU A 92 15.46 -12.98 18.93
C GLU A 92 14.66 -14.21 19.36
N TYR A 93 13.33 -14.13 19.32
CA TYR A 93 12.45 -15.27 19.61
C TYR A 93 12.75 -16.42 18.65
N ASN A 94 12.80 -16.18 17.34
CA ASN A 94 13.01 -17.20 16.33
C ASN A 94 14.37 -17.88 16.46
N ARG A 95 15.40 -17.15 16.88
CA ARG A 95 16.72 -17.74 17.18
C ARG A 95 16.64 -18.74 18.34
N LYS A 96 15.88 -18.41 19.40
CA LYS A 96 15.65 -19.30 20.55
C LYS A 96 14.71 -20.47 20.17
N ALA A 97 13.65 -20.19 19.43
CA ALA A 97 12.68 -21.19 18.97
C ALA A 97 13.33 -22.27 18.10
N ARG A 98 14.19 -21.84 17.15
CA ARG A 98 14.94 -22.76 16.26
C ARG A 98 15.84 -23.73 17.02
N ARG A 99 16.51 -23.24 18.08
CA ARG A 99 17.37 -24.09 18.94
C ARG A 99 16.58 -25.13 19.75
N ASN A 100 15.32 -24.81 20.07
CA ASN A 100 14.46 -25.61 20.93
C ASN A 100 13.38 -26.41 20.15
N GLY A 101 13.44 -26.43 18.83
CA GLY A 101 12.44 -27.10 17.98
C GLY A 101 11.02 -26.52 18.10
N LYS A 102 10.90 -25.24 18.49
CA LYS A 102 9.63 -24.54 18.62
C LYS A 102 9.23 -23.85 17.32
N PHE A 103 7.94 -23.51 17.23
CA PHE A 103 7.36 -22.78 16.09
C PHE A 103 7.98 -21.39 15.96
N GLN A 104 8.30 -20.98 14.72
CA GLN A 104 8.82 -19.66 14.43
C GLN A 104 7.70 -18.67 14.10
N ILE A 105 7.85 -17.43 14.54
CA ILE A 105 6.94 -16.33 14.25
C ILE A 105 7.35 -15.69 12.93
N MET A 106 6.39 -15.45 12.06
CA MET A 106 6.56 -14.67 10.83
C MET A 106 6.16 -13.21 11.09
N ARG A 107 6.93 -12.26 10.57
CA ARG A 107 6.56 -10.83 10.67
C ARG A 107 5.25 -10.54 9.95
N TYR A 108 5.04 -11.18 8.82
CA TYR A 108 3.80 -11.14 8.04
C TYR A 108 3.32 -12.57 7.78
N ARG A 109 2.01 -12.75 7.81
CA ARG A 109 1.34 -14.01 7.46
C ARG A 109 0.11 -13.67 6.62
N ASN A 110 0.30 -13.67 5.32
CA ASN A 110 -0.69 -13.21 4.36
C ASN A 110 -1.49 -14.40 3.79
N SER A 111 -2.63 -14.08 3.15
CA SER A 111 -3.35 -15.03 2.28
C SER A 111 -2.47 -15.45 1.09
N THR A 112 -2.79 -16.58 0.48
CA THR A 112 -1.99 -17.17 -0.62
C THR A 112 -2.84 -17.55 -1.84
N GLU A 113 -4.14 -17.34 -1.76
CA GLU A 113 -5.11 -17.77 -2.78
C GLU A 113 -5.00 -16.92 -4.05
N ASN A 114 -4.69 -15.64 -3.90
CA ASN A 114 -4.41 -14.72 -5.00
C ASN A 114 -2.97 -14.24 -4.96
N ASP A 115 -2.36 -14.10 -6.14
CA ASP A 115 -1.03 -13.51 -6.23
C ASP A 115 -1.12 -12.00 -5.93
N PHE A 116 -0.27 -11.53 -5.03
CA PHE A 116 -0.23 -10.12 -4.61
C PHE A 116 0.12 -9.15 -5.75
N VAL A 117 0.71 -9.62 -6.85
CA VAL A 117 0.92 -8.81 -8.06
C VAL A 117 -0.39 -8.42 -8.76
N LYS A 118 -1.51 -9.11 -8.46
CA LYS A 118 -2.85 -8.79 -8.96
C LYS A 118 -3.61 -7.82 -8.04
N LEU A 119 -3.13 -7.60 -6.82
CA LEU A 119 -3.85 -6.91 -5.77
C LEU A 119 -3.36 -5.47 -5.59
N LEU A 120 -4.30 -4.61 -5.19
CA LEU A 120 -4.03 -3.27 -4.66
C LEU A 120 -4.75 -3.14 -3.33
N TYR A 121 -4.04 -2.72 -2.27
CA TYR A 121 -4.73 -2.40 -1.01
C TYR A 121 -5.49 -1.09 -1.13
N ASN A 122 -6.70 -1.04 -0.60
CA ASN A 122 -7.61 0.10 -0.67
C ASN A 122 -8.08 0.42 -2.10
N TYR A 123 -8.19 -0.58 -2.98
CA TYR A 123 -8.58 -0.41 -4.37
C TYR A 123 -9.98 0.20 -4.54
N ASP A 124 -10.92 -0.17 -3.65
CA ASP A 124 -12.30 0.32 -3.70
C ASP A 124 -12.44 1.81 -3.35
N ALA A 125 -11.38 2.45 -2.83
CA ALA A 125 -11.33 3.90 -2.70
C ALA A 125 -11.24 4.62 -4.06
N ILE A 126 -10.89 3.91 -5.14
CA ILE A 126 -10.87 4.45 -6.49
C ILE A 126 -12.27 4.34 -7.08
N ILE A 127 -12.96 5.47 -7.18
CA ILE A 127 -14.29 5.56 -7.79
C ILE A 127 -14.13 5.82 -9.29
N GLU A 128 -14.64 4.89 -10.11
CA GLU A 128 -14.53 4.99 -11.57
C GLU A 128 -15.08 6.30 -12.11
N GLY A 129 -14.26 7.05 -12.84
CA GLY A 129 -14.63 8.31 -13.46
C GLY A 129 -14.69 9.52 -12.53
N GLU A 130 -14.50 9.33 -11.21
CA GLU A 130 -14.42 10.42 -10.23
C GLU A 130 -13.00 10.59 -9.68
N THR A 131 -12.33 9.47 -9.37
CA THR A 131 -10.96 9.50 -8.85
C THR A 131 -9.98 9.72 -9.99
N ASP A 132 -9.48 10.94 -10.09
CA ASP A 132 -8.51 11.35 -11.11
C ASP A 132 -7.08 11.02 -10.73
N THR A 133 -6.74 11.14 -9.46
CA THR A 133 -5.37 11.00 -8.95
C THR A 133 -5.24 9.85 -7.96
N VAL A 134 -4.24 9.00 -8.17
CA VAL A 134 -3.92 7.91 -7.25
C VAL A 134 -2.48 8.06 -6.73
N ILE A 135 -2.32 8.03 -5.40
CA ILE A 135 -1.03 7.96 -4.74
C ILE A 135 -0.70 6.49 -4.51
N LEU A 136 0.40 6.02 -5.11
CA LEU A 136 0.91 4.65 -4.95
C LEU A 136 1.95 4.61 -3.85
N VAL A 137 1.73 3.75 -2.86
CA VAL A 137 2.68 3.50 -1.75
C VAL A 137 3.04 2.02 -1.66
N GLU A 138 4.01 1.68 -0.80
CA GLU A 138 4.49 0.30 -0.69
C GLU A 138 3.58 -0.58 0.16
N GLY A 139 3.06 -0.06 1.26
CA GLY A 139 2.41 -0.86 2.28
C GLY A 139 1.13 -0.29 2.86
N VAL A 140 0.44 -1.15 3.61
CA VAL A 140 -0.87 -0.85 4.21
C VAL A 140 -0.79 0.32 5.21
N PHE A 141 0.30 0.40 6.00
CA PHE A 141 0.45 1.45 7.00
C PHE A 141 0.67 2.82 6.35
N ASP A 142 1.36 2.89 5.21
CA ASP A 142 1.53 4.14 4.45
C ASP A 142 0.19 4.65 3.90
N VAL A 143 -0.65 3.73 3.37
CA VAL A 143 -2.02 4.07 2.95
C VAL A 143 -2.79 4.70 4.09
N ILE A 144 -2.81 4.07 5.26
CA ILE A 144 -3.58 4.52 6.41
C ILE A 144 -3.04 5.84 6.95
N SER A 145 -1.72 5.94 7.11
CA SER A 145 -1.06 7.14 7.61
C SER A 145 -1.28 8.36 6.71
N LEU A 146 -1.10 8.19 5.40
CA LEU A 146 -1.32 9.27 4.43
C LEU A 146 -2.80 9.64 4.32
N THR A 147 -3.74 8.67 4.30
CA THR A 147 -5.18 8.96 4.28
C THR A 147 -5.56 9.83 5.46
N ARG A 148 -5.07 9.50 6.67
CA ARG A 148 -5.31 10.29 7.87
C ARG A 148 -4.66 11.67 7.80
N LYS A 149 -3.37 11.72 7.50
CA LYS A 149 -2.59 12.98 7.52
C LYS A 149 -3.04 13.96 6.44
N LEU A 150 -3.49 13.48 5.28
CA LEU A 150 -4.04 14.30 4.21
C LEU A 150 -5.58 14.46 4.29
N ASN A 151 -6.22 13.86 5.30
CA ASN A 151 -7.68 13.87 5.51
C ASN A 151 -8.48 13.45 4.27
N LEU A 152 -8.14 12.30 3.69
CA LEU A 152 -8.73 11.82 2.44
C LEU A 152 -9.86 10.79 2.61
N TYR A 153 -10.38 10.57 3.83
CA TYR A 153 -11.44 9.57 4.10
C TYR A 153 -12.70 9.75 3.24
N ASN A 154 -13.08 10.99 2.94
CA ASN A 154 -14.24 11.31 2.14
C ASN A 154 -13.90 11.95 0.79
N ASN A 155 -12.64 11.82 0.36
CA ASN A 155 -12.19 12.38 -0.91
C ASN A 155 -12.48 11.39 -2.04
N THR A 156 -13.21 11.83 -3.06
CA THR A 156 -13.53 11.00 -4.24
C THR A 156 -12.58 11.23 -5.40
N HIS A 157 -11.78 12.31 -5.37
CA HIS A 157 -10.88 12.69 -6.46
C HIS A 157 -9.45 12.14 -6.28
N ILE A 158 -9.04 11.89 -5.05
CA ILE A 158 -7.71 11.37 -4.72
C ILE A 158 -7.85 10.10 -3.88
N ALA A 159 -7.27 9.01 -4.32
CA ALA A 159 -7.17 7.77 -3.55
C ALA A 159 -5.71 7.42 -3.27
N ILE A 160 -5.48 6.71 -2.15
CA ILE A 160 -4.17 6.15 -1.82
C ILE A 160 -4.28 4.64 -1.82
N VAL A 161 -3.40 3.96 -2.56
CA VAL A 161 -3.38 2.51 -2.65
C VAL A 161 -1.98 1.95 -2.48
N ALA A 162 -1.86 0.72 -1.95
CA ALA A 162 -0.56 0.06 -1.86
C ALA A 162 -0.41 -1.03 -2.92
N THR A 163 0.79 -1.10 -3.50
CA THR A 163 1.20 -2.11 -4.49
C THR A 163 1.81 -3.37 -3.87
N PHE A 164 1.94 -3.42 -2.54
CA PHE A 164 2.59 -4.49 -1.77
C PHE A 164 4.07 -4.70 -2.12
N GLY A 165 4.75 -3.64 -2.45
CA GLY A 165 6.18 -3.60 -2.76
C GLY A 165 6.54 -2.48 -3.72
N LYS A 166 7.80 -2.45 -4.13
CA LYS A 166 8.41 -1.35 -4.91
C LYS A 166 8.27 -1.53 -6.44
N LYS A 167 7.29 -2.33 -6.90
CA LYS A 167 7.07 -2.59 -8.33
C LYS A 167 5.59 -2.61 -8.62
N ILE A 168 5.22 -2.09 -9.78
CA ILE A 168 3.86 -2.20 -10.31
C ILE A 168 3.79 -3.26 -11.42
N SER A 169 2.76 -4.08 -11.40
CA SER A 169 2.49 -5.11 -12.39
C SER A 169 1.64 -4.59 -13.56
N ASP A 170 1.59 -5.35 -14.67
CA ASP A 170 0.68 -5.06 -15.79
C ASP A 170 -0.79 -5.07 -15.34
N ILE A 171 -1.14 -6.02 -14.49
CA ILE A 171 -2.51 -6.13 -13.96
C ILE A 171 -2.89 -4.94 -13.10
N GLN A 172 -1.98 -4.45 -12.26
CA GLN A 172 -2.23 -3.26 -11.45
C GLN A 172 -2.37 -2.00 -12.33
N ILE A 173 -1.57 -1.86 -13.40
CA ILE A 173 -1.73 -0.77 -14.39
C ILE A 173 -3.10 -0.87 -15.07
N TYR A 174 -3.46 -2.06 -15.56
CA TYR A 174 -4.76 -2.32 -16.16
C TYR A 174 -5.91 -1.91 -15.22
N LYS A 175 -5.86 -2.32 -13.95
CA LYS A 175 -6.87 -1.98 -12.94
C LYS A 175 -6.99 -0.48 -12.69
N LEU A 176 -5.89 0.25 -12.67
CA LEU A 176 -5.91 1.72 -12.52
C LEU A 176 -6.53 2.40 -13.74
N GLN A 177 -6.19 1.96 -14.95
CA GLN A 177 -6.77 2.52 -16.17
C GLN A 177 -8.25 2.14 -16.36
N SER A 178 -8.67 0.93 -15.96
CA SER A 178 -10.08 0.54 -16.01
C SER A 178 -10.97 1.42 -15.10
N LYS A 179 -10.40 1.99 -14.03
CA LYS A 179 -11.06 3.00 -13.19
C LYS A 179 -10.95 4.43 -13.74
N ARG A 180 -10.32 4.63 -14.90
CA ARG A 180 -10.12 5.95 -15.55
C ARG A 180 -9.23 6.91 -14.75
N VAL A 181 -8.29 6.38 -13.99
CA VAL A 181 -7.27 7.19 -13.32
C VAL A 181 -6.38 7.86 -14.39
N HIS A 182 -6.07 9.15 -14.23
CA HIS A 182 -5.22 9.91 -15.14
C HIS A 182 -3.85 10.22 -14.54
N THR A 183 -3.82 10.53 -13.26
CA THR A 183 -2.62 11.00 -12.57
C THR A 183 -2.17 9.98 -11.53
N ILE A 184 -0.88 9.64 -11.57
CA ILE A 184 -0.25 8.79 -10.55
C ILE A 184 0.83 9.59 -9.82
N VAL A 185 0.80 9.54 -8.49
CA VAL A 185 1.88 10.04 -7.64
C VAL A 185 2.58 8.85 -6.98
N ILE A 186 3.85 8.63 -7.28
CA ILE A 186 4.65 7.59 -6.64
C ILE A 186 5.13 8.11 -5.28
N GLY A 187 4.67 7.47 -4.21
CA GLY A 187 5.05 7.72 -2.82
C GLY A 187 5.71 6.49 -2.21
N TYR A 188 6.83 6.03 -2.77
CA TYR A 188 7.62 4.95 -2.19
C TYR A 188 8.64 5.49 -1.19
N ASP A 189 9.12 4.63 -0.29
CA ASP A 189 10.09 5.00 0.74
C ASP A 189 11.34 5.65 0.15
N GLY A 190 11.98 6.54 0.92
CA GLY A 190 13.13 7.33 0.45
C GLY A 190 14.34 6.50 0.01
N ASP A 191 14.48 5.24 0.47
CA ASP A 191 15.54 4.30 0.07
C ASP A 191 15.28 3.62 -1.29
N ALA A 192 14.08 3.80 -1.87
CA ALA A 192 13.61 3.08 -3.07
C ALA A 192 14.01 3.73 -4.41
N VAL A 193 15.08 4.53 -4.48
CA VAL A 193 15.46 5.39 -5.63
C VAL A 193 15.40 4.66 -6.98
N ASP A 194 16.01 3.47 -7.09
CA ASP A 194 16.03 2.72 -8.35
C ASP A 194 14.66 2.13 -8.71
N ALA A 195 13.88 1.75 -7.70
CA ALA A 195 12.52 1.27 -7.90
C ALA A 195 11.60 2.41 -8.35
N ILE A 196 11.71 3.59 -7.75
CA ILE A 196 10.98 4.81 -8.15
C ILE A 196 11.27 5.16 -9.60
N LYS A 197 12.57 5.17 -10.01
CA LYS A 197 12.96 5.45 -11.41
C LYS A 197 12.32 4.46 -12.39
N LYS A 198 12.43 3.15 -12.12
CA LYS A 198 11.88 2.09 -13.00
C LYS A 198 10.35 2.11 -13.04
N THR A 199 9.71 2.26 -11.88
CA THR A 199 8.25 2.36 -11.80
C THR A 199 7.75 3.63 -12.49
N GLY A 200 8.43 4.76 -12.28
CA GLY A 200 8.09 6.02 -12.93
C GLY A 200 8.27 5.97 -14.45
N GLU A 201 9.32 5.34 -14.98
CA GLU A 201 9.49 5.11 -16.41
C GLU A 201 8.30 4.36 -17.00
N ARG A 202 7.89 3.29 -16.34
CA ARG A 202 6.79 2.46 -16.80
C ARG A 202 5.44 3.18 -16.71
N LEU A 203 5.14 3.78 -15.55
CA LEU A 203 3.87 4.49 -15.35
C LEU A 203 3.74 5.71 -16.25
N ASN A 204 4.84 6.39 -16.51
CA ASN A 204 4.85 7.57 -17.37
C ASN A 204 4.50 7.26 -18.85
N GLU A 205 4.39 5.98 -19.24
CA GLU A 205 3.86 5.60 -20.56
C GLU A 205 2.33 5.70 -20.60
N TYR A 206 1.65 5.49 -19.44
CA TYR A 206 0.21 5.32 -19.33
C TYR A 206 -0.50 6.43 -18.57
N PHE A 207 0.20 7.18 -17.72
CA PHE A 207 -0.36 8.19 -16.81
C PHE A 207 0.48 9.45 -16.79
N ASP A 208 -0.10 10.54 -16.34
CA ASP A 208 0.64 11.70 -15.86
C ASP A 208 1.28 11.34 -14.52
N CYS A 209 2.60 11.16 -14.51
CA CYS A 209 3.30 10.58 -13.38
C CYS A 209 4.16 11.60 -12.65
N TYR A 210 3.94 11.69 -11.33
CA TYR A 210 4.70 12.52 -10.41
C TYR A 210 5.32 11.66 -9.30
N ILE A 211 6.30 12.22 -8.61
CA ILE A 211 7.02 11.56 -7.52
C ILE A 211 6.97 12.45 -6.29
N ALA A 212 6.45 11.91 -5.19
CA ALA A 212 6.55 12.48 -3.86
C ALA A 212 7.92 12.10 -3.29
N ASP A 213 8.93 12.95 -3.49
CA ASP A 213 10.31 12.66 -3.12
C ASP A 213 10.53 12.86 -1.61
N ILE A 214 10.77 11.77 -0.89
CA ILE A 214 11.23 11.80 0.50
C ILE A 214 12.74 12.08 0.50
N GLU A 215 13.15 13.23 1.05
CA GLU A 215 14.55 13.65 1.05
C GLU A 215 15.41 12.79 1.98
N ASP A 216 14.88 12.47 3.18
CA ASP A 216 15.56 11.59 4.13
C ASP A 216 15.24 10.12 3.81
N SER A 217 16.23 9.41 3.28
CA SER A 217 16.10 7.99 2.90
C SER A 217 15.81 7.04 4.08
N SER A 218 15.89 7.51 5.32
CA SER A 218 15.56 6.73 6.51
C SER A 218 14.08 6.84 6.92
N GLN A 219 13.33 7.77 6.31
CA GLN A 219 11.92 8.01 6.58
C GLN A 219 10.99 7.27 5.61
N ASP A 220 9.81 6.98 6.10
CA ASP A 220 8.62 6.56 5.37
C ASP A 220 7.45 7.49 5.73
N PHE A 221 6.35 7.43 4.98
CA PHE A 221 5.19 8.30 5.25
C PHE A 221 4.49 7.99 6.58
N ASP A 222 4.70 6.83 7.17
CA ASP A 222 4.19 6.51 8.50
C ASP A 222 4.93 7.31 9.58
N SER A 223 6.24 7.53 9.41
CA SER A 223 7.11 8.24 10.36
C SER A 223 7.14 9.77 10.19
N MET A 224 6.86 10.31 8.99
CA MET A 224 6.86 11.74 8.70
C MET A 224 5.74 12.47 9.45
N ASP A 225 5.98 13.74 9.85
CA ASP A 225 4.93 14.55 10.43
C ASP A 225 3.95 15.12 9.39
N PHE A 226 2.89 15.80 9.88
CA PHE A 226 1.86 16.36 9.00
C PHE A 226 2.44 17.44 8.05
N TRP A 227 3.31 18.31 8.55
CA TRP A 227 3.83 19.42 7.76
C TRP A 227 4.80 18.96 6.69
N GLU A 228 5.64 17.98 7.00
CA GLU A 228 6.53 17.34 6.03
C GLU A 228 5.75 16.68 4.88
N ILE A 229 4.68 15.96 5.21
CA ILE A 229 3.79 15.35 4.22
C ILE A 229 3.07 16.41 3.40
N TYR A 230 2.46 17.41 4.07
CA TYR A 230 1.76 18.48 3.37
C TYR A 230 2.68 19.21 2.38
N ASP A 231 3.88 19.58 2.82
CA ASP A 231 4.87 20.24 1.98
C ASP A 231 5.29 19.35 0.79
N THR A 232 5.48 18.04 1.02
CA THR A 232 5.84 17.09 -0.03
C THR A 232 4.77 17.00 -1.11
N PHE A 233 3.50 16.85 -0.74
CA PHE A 233 2.42 16.67 -1.71
C PHE A 233 1.89 17.98 -2.30
N ALA A 234 1.95 19.09 -1.57
CA ALA A 234 1.45 20.37 -2.06
C ALA A 234 2.47 21.14 -2.90
N PHE A 235 3.78 21.01 -2.62
CA PHE A 235 4.79 21.91 -3.21
C PHE A 235 6.01 21.19 -3.79
N ARG A 236 6.27 19.92 -3.46
CA ARG A 236 7.52 19.24 -3.84
C ARG A 236 7.34 18.01 -4.72
N LEU A 237 6.16 17.86 -5.33
CA LEU A 237 5.99 16.83 -6.36
C LEU A 237 6.94 17.11 -7.53
N LYS A 238 7.63 16.07 -7.99
CA LYS A 238 8.59 16.14 -9.07
C LYS A 238 8.12 15.31 -10.26
N THR A 239 8.34 15.81 -11.45
CA THR A 239 8.28 14.96 -12.65
C THR A 239 9.41 13.92 -12.59
N LEU A 240 9.28 12.84 -13.34
CA LEU A 240 10.33 11.81 -13.44
C LEU A 240 11.69 12.40 -13.86
N THR A 241 11.66 13.39 -14.76
CA THR A 241 12.89 14.05 -15.25
C THR A 241 13.56 14.86 -14.14
N GLU A 242 12.79 15.67 -13.41
CA GLU A 242 13.30 16.46 -12.29
C GLU A 242 13.85 15.55 -11.18
N TYR A 243 13.13 14.46 -10.86
CA TYR A 243 13.58 13.49 -9.88
C TYR A 243 14.92 12.85 -10.28
N LYS A 244 15.05 12.41 -11.54
CA LYS A 244 16.30 11.82 -12.05
C LYS A 244 17.46 12.80 -11.99
N LEU A 245 17.24 14.05 -12.39
CA LEU A 245 18.28 15.11 -12.35
C LEU A 245 18.74 15.38 -10.92
N ASN A 246 17.81 15.47 -9.97
CA ASN A 246 18.15 15.71 -8.55
C ASN A 246 18.96 14.54 -7.94
N LYS A 247 18.70 13.30 -8.35
CA LYS A 247 19.43 12.12 -7.83
C LYS A 247 20.77 11.85 -8.54
N ILE A 248 21.14 12.65 -9.56
CA ILE A 248 22.49 12.60 -10.20
C ILE A 248 23.47 13.56 -9.51
N GLN A 249 22.94 14.60 -8.83
CA GLN A 249 23.75 15.67 -8.21
C GLN A 249 24.25 15.34 -6.80
N ILE A 250 23.98 14.13 -6.31
CA ILE A 250 24.45 13.61 -5.01
C ILE A 250 25.45 12.49 -5.27
#